data_c3cfff64828a5012b2aa5a0e120378f7
#
_entry.id   c3cfff64828a5012b2aa5a0e120378f7
#
_cell.length_a   1.000
_cell.length_b   1.000
_cell.length_c   1.000
_cell.angle_alpha   90.00
_cell.angle_beta   90.00
_cell.angle_gamma   90.00
#
_symmetry.space_group_name_H-M   'P 1'
#
loop_
_entity.id
_entity.type
_entity.pdbx_description
1 polymer ?
#
loop_
_entity_poly.entity_id
_entity_poly.type
_entity_poly.pdbx_seq_one_letter_code
_entity_poly.pdbx_strand_id
1 'polypeptide(L)'
;MIPSGSNDPYALRRQAYGVVRIIESKKWAFPLSVLQETISEVISKDTDRFGIGLSAGQQQVIDFIKGRLRQLLTTKNIRHDVIEAVLNAEQKDLTKVFAAAQLFKQHLADEDFKPSMEALTRVVNLAKKAELEKQSEVDPELFENEAEKELHKAVE
;
A
#
# COMPACT_ATOMS: atom_id res chain seq x y z
N MET A 1 -15.31 2.63 19.25
CA MET A 1 -15.82 3.74 18.43
C MET A 1 -14.64 4.52 17.89
N ILE A 2 -14.53 4.69 16.57
CA ILE A 2 -13.45 5.49 15.95
C ILE A 2 -13.78 6.98 16.15
N PRO A 3 -12.79 7.82 16.53
CA PRO A 3 -13.05 9.24 16.76
C PRO A 3 -13.50 9.95 15.48
N SER A 4 -14.60 10.69 15.54
CA SER A 4 -15.12 11.52 14.44
C SER A 4 -14.95 13.02 14.78
N GLY A 5 -14.72 13.84 13.76
CA GLY A 5 -14.52 15.27 13.91
C GLY A 5 -13.33 15.62 14.80
N SER A 6 -13.45 16.64 15.63
CA SER A 6 -12.40 17.10 16.58
C SER A 6 -12.38 16.32 17.90
N ASN A 7 -13.40 15.50 18.17
CA ASN A 7 -13.53 14.79 19.44
C ASN A 7 -12.69 13.50 19.45
N ASP A 8 -11.71 13.43 20.35
CA ASP A 8 -10.85 12.25 20.55
C ASP A 8 -10.57 12.07 22.06
N PRO A 9 -11.60 11.72 22.85
CA PRO A 9 -11.49 11.70 24.33
C PRO A 9 -10.46 10.69 24.84
N TYR A 10 -10.16 9.66 24.07
CA TYR A 10 -9.21 8.60 24.43
C TYR A 10 -7.85 8.76 23.73
N ALA A 11 -7.63 9.86 23.04
CA ALA A 11 -6.39 10.11 22.28
C ALA A 11 -6.03 9.00 21.26
N LEU A 12 -7.01 8.31 20.70
CA LEU A 12 -6.82 7.19 19.79
C LEU A 12 -6.01 7.58 18.54
N ARG A 13 -6.21 8.82 18.06
CA ARG A 13 -5.42 9.33 16.92
C ARG A 13 -3.94 9.43 17.26
N ARG A 14 -3.60 9.92 18.45
CA ARG A 14 -2.21 10.00 18.92
C ARG A 14 -1.61 8.62 19.13
N GLN A 15 -2.37 7.70 19.72
CA GLN A 15 -1.92 6.33 19.95
C GLN A 15 -1.66 5.62 18.62
N ALA A 16 -2.58 5.66 17.68
CA ALA A 16 -2.41 5.08 16.35
C ALA A 16 -1.24 5.72 15.58
N TYR A 17 -1.05 7.02 15.68
CA TYR A 17 0.11 7.70 15.10
C TYR A 17 1.43 7.23 15.75
N GLY A 18 1.43 7.02 17.07
CA GLY A 18 2.56 6.44 17.80
C GLY A 18 2.92 5.04 17.30
N VAL A 19 1.93 4.17 17.11
CA VAL A 19 2.12 2.81 16.55
C VAL A 19 2.77 2.88 15.18
N VAL A 20 2.24 3.69 14.27
CA VAL A 20 2.79 3.85 12.92
C VAL A 20 4.24 4.37 12.95
N ARG A 21 4.56 5.32 13.82
CA ARG A 21 5.92 5.82 14.00
C ARG A 21 6.88 4.77 14.55
N ILE A 22 6.44 3.93 15.47
CA ILE A 22 7.26 2.84 16.02
C ILE A 22 7.57 1.83 14.90
N ILE A 23 6.56 1.41 14.13
CA ILE A 23 6.73 0.48 13.01
C ILE A 23 7.75 1.04 12.00
N GLU A 24 7.61 2.30 11.64
CA GLU A 24 8.53 2.97 10.70
C GLU A 24 9.95 3.06 11.25
N SER A 25 10.12 3.53 12.51
CA SER A 25 11.44 3.74 13.10
C SER A 25 12.20 2.44 13.36
N LYS A 26 11.47 1.38 13.69
CA LYS A 26 12.04 0.04 13.94
C LYS A 26 12.13 -0.81 12.67
N LYS A 27 11.61 -0.32 11.55
CA LYS A 27 11.54 -1.06 10.27
C LYS A 27 10.91 -2.44 10.43
N TRP A 28 9.88 -2.55 11.25
CA TRP A 28 9.18 -3.81 11.47
C TRP A 28 8.36 -4.16 10.24
N ALA A 29 8.78 -5.24 9.58
CA ALA A 29 8.14 -5.77 8.37
C ALA A 29 7.11 -6.83 8.76
N PHE A 30 5.84 -6.47 8.69
CA PHE A 30 4.72 -7.40 8.80
C PHE A 30 3.51 -6.87 8.02
N PRO A 31 2.70 -7.76 7.44
CA PRO A 31 1.47 -7.37 6.79
C PRO A 31 0.48 -6.73 7.78
N LEU A 32 -0.25 -5.71 7.32
CA LEU A 32 -1.30 -5.08 8.13
C LEU A 32 -2.40 -6.07 8.53
N SER A 33 -2.63 -7.12 7.71
CA SER A 33 -3.54 -8.21 8.03
C SER A 33 -3.13 -8.99 9.29
N VAL A 34 -1.83 -9.26 9.47
CA VAL A 34 -1.32 -9.95 10.67
C VAL A 34 -1.56 -9.11 11.92
N LEU A 35 -1.33 -7.80 11.84
CA LEU A 35 -1.65 -6.89 12.94
C LEU A 35 -3.15 -6.95 13.29
N GLN A 36 -3.99 -6.94 12.25
CA GLN A 36 -5.43 -7.00 12.38
C GLN A 36 -5.91 -8.32 13.00
N GLU A 37 -5.38 -9.45 12.54
CA GLU A 37 -5.69 -10.79 13.08
C GLU A 37 -5.30 -10.88 14.55
N THR A 38 -4.07 -10.45 14.90
CA THR A 38 -3.59 -10.43 16.28
C THR A 38 -4.47 -9.56 17.18
N ILE A 39 -4.84 -8.36 16.72
CA ILE A 39 -5.76 -7.50 17.46
C ILE A 39 -7.11 -8.19 17.65
N SER A 40 -7.65 -8.83 16.61
CA SER A 40 -8.94 -9.54 16.67
C SER A 40 -8.88 -10.69 17.65
N GLU A 41 -7.80 -11.48 17.68
CA GLU A 41 -7.60 -12.55 18.64
C GLU A 41 -7.54 -12.06 20.10
N VAL A 42 -6.79 -10.97 20.35
CA VAL A 42 -6.67 -10.40 21.70
C VAL A 42 -8.03 -9.91 22.17
N ILE A 43 -8.74 -9.18 21.31
CA ILE A 43 -10.05 -8.62 21.68
C ILE A 43 -11.12 -9.72 21.80
N SER A 44 -11.09 -10.79 20.98
CA SER A 44 -12.06 -11.89 21.11
C SER A 44 -11.97 -12.59 22.47
N LYS A 45 -10.76 -12.79 23.00
CA LYS A 45 -10.54 -13.32 24.34
C LYS A 45 -11.15 -12.42 25.43
N ASP A 46 -11.07 -11.12 25.25
CA ASP A 46 -11.68 -10.15 26.15
C ASP A 46 -13.20 -10.03 25.94
N THR A 47 -13.69 -10.21 24.71
CA THR A 47 -15.10 -10.20 24.37
C THR A 47 -15.85 -11.34 25.08
N ASP A 48 -15.27 -12.55 25.04
CA ASP A 48 -15.84 -13.72 25.76
C ASP A 48 -15.88 -13.46 27.27
N ARG A 49 -14.91 -12.71 27.78
CA ARG A 49 -14.81 -12.37 29.20
C ARG A 49 -15.76 -11.25 29.64
N PHE A 50 -16.03 -10.28 28.76
CA PHE A 50 -16.79 -9.07 29.09
C PHE A 50 -18.13 -8.93 28.35
N GLY A 51 -18.48 -9.87 27.49
CA GLY A 51 -19.74 -9.86 26.73
C GLY A 51 -19.86 -8.71 25.71
N ILE A 52 -18.74 -8.18 25.23
CA ILE A 52 -18.71 -7.01 24.31
C ILE A 52 -18.56 -7.55 22.88
N GLY A 53 -19.63 -7.54 22.10
CA GLY A 53 -19.58 -7.97 20.69
C GLY A 53 -18.71 -7.04 19.83
N LEU A 54 -17.73 -7.61 19.12
CA LEU A 54 -16.97 -6.93 18.09
C LEU A 54 -17.75 -6.98 16.77
N SER A 55 -18.54 -5.96 16.51
CA SER A 55 -19.15 -5.80 15.20
C SER A 55 -18.33 -4.88 14.29
N ALA A 56 -18.15 -5.33 13.05
CA ALA A 56 -17.94 -4.52 11.83
C ALA A 56 -16.83 -3.45 11.83
N GLY A 57 -15.78 -3.56 12.61
CA GLY A 57 -14.77 -2.51 12.71
C GLY A 57 -13.46 -2.74 11.93
N GLN A 58 -13.28 -3.90 11.28
CA GLN A 58 -11.95 -4.25 10.72
C GLN A 58 -11.50 -3.27 9.62
N GLN A 59 -12.34 -3.01 8.63
CA GLN A 59 -12.01 -2.06 7.57
C GLN A 59 -11.83 -0.64 8.10
N GLN A 60 -12.67 -0.24 9.05
CA GLN A 60 -12.58 1.07 9.68
C GLN A 60 -11.26 1.26 10.44
N VAL A 61 -10.73 0.21 11.09
CA VAL A 61 -9.42 0.25 11.75
C VAL A 61 -8.30 0.39 10.72
N ILE A 62 -8.37 -0.34 9.61
CA ILE A 62 -7.41 -0.22 8.51
C ILE A 62 -7.41 1.21 7.97
N ASP A 63 -8.58 1.76 7.68
CA ASP A 63 -8.72 3.12 7.15
C ASP A 63 -8.24 4.17 8.14
N PHE A 64 -8.48 3.94 9.43
CA PHE A 64 -7.97 4.80 10.50
C PHE A 64 -6.43 4.76 10.57
N ILE A 65 -5.80 3.61 10.47
CA ILE A 65 -4.33 3.45 10.40
C ILE A 65 -3.78 4.09 9.12
N LYS A 66 -4.41 3.85 7.95
CA LYS A 66 -4.04 4.51 6.69
C LYS A 66 -4.07 6.03 6.82
N GLY A 67 -5.06 6.59 7.53
CA GLY A 67 -5.11 8.02 7.84
C GLY A 67 -3.89 8.51 8.64
N ARG A 68 -3.35 7.70 9.55
CA ARG A 68 -2.13 8.04 10.32
C ARG A 68 -0.87 7.91 9.48
N LEU A 69 -0.81 6.89 8.59
CA LEU A 69 0.25 6.76 7.59
C LEU A 69 0.30 7.99 6.68
N ARG A 70 -0.85 8.42 6.14
CA ARG A 70 -0.96 9.64 5.33
C ARG A 70 -0.38 10.84 6.08
N GLN A 71 -0.77 11.04 7.32
CA GLN A 71 -0.25 12.12 8.16
C GLN A 71 1.27 12.03 8.33
N LEU A 72 1.83 10.85 8.62
CA LEU A 72 3.27 10.66 8.78
C LEU A 72 4.03 10.94 7.48
N LEU A 73 3.55 10.43 6.34
CA LEU A 73 4.16 10.68 5.03
C LEU A 73 4.13 12.17 4.67
N THR A 74 3.05 12.89 4.99
CA THR A 74 2.96 14.34 4.81
C THR A 74 4.01 15.07 5.65
N THR A 75 4.21 14.69 6.91
CA THR A 75 5.26 15.31 7.75
C THR A 75 6.68 15.06 7.24
N LYS A 76 6.87 14.02 6.40
CA LYS A 76 8.13 13.72 5.72
C LYS A 76 8.29 14.44 4.36
N ASN A 77 7.39 15.37 4.05
CA ASN A 77 7.35 16.11 2.78
C ASN A 77 7.25 15.18 1.54
N ILE A 78 6.44 14.13 1.65
CA ILE A 78 6.05 13.31 0.49
C ILE A 78 4.88 14.00 -0.20
N ARG A 79 4.90 14.07 -1.54
CA ARG A 79 3.83 14.66 -2.34
C ARG A 79 2.52 13.89 -2.16
N HIS A 80 1.40 14.59 -2.17
CA HIS A 80 0.08 14.00 -1.94
C HIS A 80 -0.27 12.88 -2.95
N ASP A 81 0.05 13.06 -4.23
CA ASP A 81 -0.20 12.05 -5.26
C ASP A 81 0.59 10.76 -5.02
N VAL A 82 1.84 10.86 -4.57
CA VAL A 82 2.67 9.70 -4.17
C VAL A 82 2.06 9.01 -2.95
N ILE A 83 1.63 9.78 -1.95
CA ILE A 83 0.98 9.24 -0.76
C ILE A 83 -0.26 8.41 -1.14
N GLU A 84 -1.13 8.96 -1.98
CA GLU A 84 -2.34 8.25 -2.43
C GLU A 84 -1.98 7.02 -3.27
N ALA A 85 -0.98 7.09 -4.15
CA ALA A 85 -0.53 5.96 -4.94
C ALA A 85 -0.05 4.80 -4.06
N VAL A 86 0.82 5.06 -3.07
CA VAL A 86 1.36 3.99 -2.20
C VAL A 86 0.34 3.44 -1.20
N LEU A 87 -0.63 4.26 -0.75
CA LEU A 87 -1.67 3.82 0.18
C LEU A 87 -2.79 3.02 -0.52
N ASN A 88 -3.01 3.26 -1.82
CA ASN A 88 -4.01 2.56 -2.62
C ASN A 88 -3.43 1.34 -3.35
N ALA A 89 -2.11 1.19 -3.38
CA ALA A 89 -1.49 -0.03 -3.88
C ALA A 89 -1.91 -1.24 -3.01
N GLU A 90 -1.97 -2.44 -3.61
CA GLU A 90 -2.30 -3.69 -2.91
C GLU A 90 -1.26 -4.10 -1.86
N GLN A 91 -0.31 -3.21 -1.59
CA GLN A 91 0.76 -3.44 -0.64
C GLN A 91 0.22 -3.48 0.79
N LYS A 92 0.33 -4.66 1.40
CA LYS A 92 -0.16 -4.92 2.77
C LYS A 92 0.88 -4.64 3.85
N ASP A 93 2.17 -4.54 3.46
CA ASP A 93 3.28 -4.32 4.38
C ASP A 93 3.61 -2.83 4.51
N LEU A 94 3.50 -2.30 5.72
CA LEU A 94 3.74 -0.88 6.01
C LEU A 94 5.18 -0.46 5.70
N THR A 95 6.16 -1.34 5.93
CA THR A 95 7.57 -1.05 5.65
C THR A 95 7.78 -0.82 4.16
N LYS A 96 7.11 -1.62 3.31
CA LYS A 96 7.17 -1.45 1.86
C LYS A 96 6.46 -0.18 1.40
N VAL A 97 5.37 0.22 2.06
CA VAL A 97 4.70 1.51 1.81
C VAL A 97 5.67 2.68 2.08
N PHE A 98 6.40 2.65 3.20
CA PHE A 98 7.39 3.68 3.50
C PHE A 98 8.56 3.68 2.51
N ALA A 99 9.09 2.50 2.17
CA ALA A 99 10.18 2.36 1.21
C ALA A 99 9.77 2.87 -0.18
N ALA A 100 8.59 2.48 -0.67
CA ALA A 100 8.05 2.95 -1.94
C ALA A 100 7.86 4.47 -1.95
N ALA A 101 7.25 5.04 -0.90
CA ALA A 101 7.07 6.50 -0.81
C ALA A 101 8.41 7.26 -0.83
N GLN A 102 9.42 6.72 -0.15
CA GLN A 102 10.76 7.32 -0.13
C GLN A 102 11.44 7.21 -1.49
N LEU A 103 11.33 6.05 -2.14
CA LEU A 103 11.88 5.82 -3.48
C LEU A 103 11.26 6.77 -4.51
N PHE A 104 9.94 6.88 -4.54
CA PHE A 104 9.26 7.85 -5.40
C PHE A 104 9.72 9.28 -5.14
N LYS A 105 9.84 9.68 -3.86
CA LYS A 105 10.33 11.02 -3.51
C LYS A 105 11.73 11.31 -4.09
N GLN A 106 12.62 10.31 -4.10
CA GLN A 106 13.98 10.44 -4.61
C GLN A 106 14.01 10.56 -6.14
N HIS A 107 13.18 9.78 -6.84
CA HIS A 107 13.23 9.65 -8.31
C HIS A 107 12.24 10.51 -9.08
N LEU A 108 11.30 11.19 -8.40
CA LEU A 108 10.31 12.05 -9.06
C LEU A 108 10.90 13.20 -9.88
N ALA A 109 12.14 13.63 -9.56
CA ALA A 109 12.85 14.69 -10.26
C ALA A 109 13.75 14.18 -11.40
N ASP A 110 13.90 12.85 -11.55
CA ASP A 110 14.71 12.27 -12.60
C ASP A 110 14.04 12.48 -13.96
N GLU A 111 14.80 12.88 -14.97
CA GLU A 111 14.28 13.21 -16.30
C GLU A 111 13.59 12.03 -16.95
N ASP A 112 14.09 10.81 -16.73
CA ASP A 112 13.55 9.58 -17.31
C ASP A 112 12.36 9.00 -16.53
N PHE A 113 12.09 9.49 -15.32
CA PHE A 113 11.04 8.90 -14.46
C PHE A 113 9.65 9.04 -15.08
N LYS A 114 9.29 10.23 -15.54
CA LYS A 114 7.97 10.50 -16.13
C LYS A 114 7.75 9.72 -17.43
N PRO A 115 8.66 9.70 -18.40
CA PRO A 115 8.55 8.89 -19.61
C PRO A 115 8.41 7.39 -19.31
N SER A 116 9.19 6.87 -18.36
CA SER A 116 9.13 5.46 -17.95
C SER A 116 7.78 5.11 -17.34
N MET A 117 7.23 5.96 -16.47
CA MET A 117 5.91 5.74 -15.87
C MET A 117 4.77 5.83 -16.91
N GLU A 118 4.88 6.71 -17.89
CA GLU A 118 3.91 6.80 -19.00
C GLU A 118 3.95 5.54 -19.86
N ALA A 119 5.14 5.05 -20.20
CA ALA A 119 5.32 3.80 -20.95
C ALA A 119 4.73 2.60 -20.19
N LEU A 120 5.07 2.44 -18.90
CA LEU A 120 4.53 1.40 -18.04
C LEU A 120 3.00 1.46 -17.95
N THR A 121 2.43 2.65 -17.81
CA THR A 121 0.98 2.84 -17.76
C THR A 121 0.30 2.38 -19.05
N ARG A 122 0.90 2.66 -20.20
CA ARG A 122 0.40 2.17 -21.51
C ARG A 122 0.40 0.65 -21.58
N VAL A 123 1.50 0.01 -21.19
CA VAL A 123 1.62 -1.45 -21.16
C VAL A 123 0.57 -2.08 -20.25
N VAL A 124 0.43 -1.58 -19.01
CA VAL A 124 -0.57 -2.07 -18.04
C VAL A 124 -2.00 -1.90 -18.58
N ASN A 125 -2.31 -0.78 -19.25
CA ASN A 125 -3.62 -0.55 -19.83
C ASN A 125 -3.90 -1.48 -21.02
N LEU A 126 -2.90 -1.78 -21.84
CA LEU A 126 -3.01 -2.78 -22.92
C LEU A 126 -3.25 -4.17 -22.35
N ALA A 127 -2.46 -4.60 -21.37
CA ALA A 127 -2.61 -5.89 -20.69
C ALA A 127 -4.01 -6.07 -20.07
N LYS A 128 -4.55 -5.02 -19.44
CA LYS A 128 -5.93 -5.05 -18.88
C LYS A 128 -7.00 -5.20 -19.94
N LYS A 129 -6.81 -4.61 -21.14
CA LYS A 129 -7.77 -4.72 -22.25
C LYS A 129 -7.71 -6.06 -22.97
N ALA A 130 -6.54 -6.70 -22.96
CA ALA A 130 -6.33 -7.95 -23.67
C ALA A 130 -6.92 -9.17 -22.96
N GLU A 131 -7.45 -9.02 -21.71
CA GLU A 131 -8.02 -10.14 -20.92
C GLU A 131 -7.15 -11.40 -20.93
N LEU A 132 -5.82 -11.21 -20.93
CA LEU A 132 -4.86 -12.30 -21.03
C LEU A 132 -5.01 -13.25 -19.83
N GLU A 133 -5.15 -14.54 -20.11
CA GLU A 133 -5.06 -15.57 -19.08
C GLU A 133 -3.67 -15.51 -18.43
N LYS A 134 -3.62 -15.65 -17.11
CA LYS A 134 -2.42 -15.43 -16.28
C LYS A 134 -1.21 -16.33 -16.58
N GLN A 135 -1.26 -17.20 -17.59
CA GLN A 135 -0.25 -18.23 -17.86
C GLN A 135 -0.02 -18.53 -19.35
N SER A 136 -0.25 -17.62 -20.25
CA SER A 136 0.21 -17.83 -21.63
C SER A 136 1.72 -17.60 -21.70
N GLU A 137 2.48 -18.65 -22.00
CA GLU A 137 3.89 -18.51 -22.38
C GLU A 137 3.97 -17.68 -23.67
N VAL A 138 4.96 -16.80 -23.72
CA VAL A 138 5.21 -16.00 -24.92
C VAL A 138 5.84 -16.89 -25.98
N ASP A 139 5.23 -16.98 -27.15
CA ASP A 139 5.80 -17.70 -28.30
C ASP A 139 6.63 -16.74 -29.16
N PRO A 140 7.96 -16.84 -29.17
CA PRO A 140 8.82 -15.94 -29.94
C PRO A 140 8.64 -16.07 -31.48
N GLU A 141 8.07 -17.18 -31.95
CA GLU A 141 7.82 -17.38 -33.38
C GLU A 141 6.68 -16.49 -33.91
N LEU A 142 5.84 -15.99 -33.03
CA LEU A 142 4.73 -15.07 -33.34
C LEU A 142 5.14 -13.61 -33.45
N PHE A 143 6.41 -13.26 -33.17
CA PHE A 143 6.86 -11.86 -33.22
C PHE A 143 6.91 -11.37 -34.67
N GLU A 144 6.21 -10.28 -34.94
CA GLU A 144 6.12 -9.66 -36.26
C GLU A 144 7.20 -8.59 -36.51
N ASN A 145 7.74 -8.00 -35.43
CA ASN A 145 8.69 -6.90 -35.55
C ASN A 145 9.86 -7.01 -34.57
N GLU A 146 10.93 -6.27 -34.85
CA GLU A 146 12.15 -6.28 -34.04
C GLU A 146 11.94 -5.73 -32.61
N ALA A 147 11.03 -4.76 -32.43
CA ALA A 147 10.75 -4.19 -31.13
C ALA A 147 10.14 -5.22 -30.15
N GLU A 148 9.37 -6.20 -30.64
CA GLU A 148 8.82 -7.29 -29.85
C GLU A 148 9.93 -8.23 -29.35
N LYS A 149 10.89 -8.54 -30.24
CA LYS A 149 12.05 -9.37 -29.89
C LYS A 149 12.96 -8.68 -28.87
N GLU A 150 13.21 -7.37 -29.05
CA GLU A 150 13.99 -6.58 -28.10
C GLU A 150 13.30 -6.48 -26.74
N LEU A 151 11.98 -6.29 -26.72
CA LEU A 151 11.20 -6.26 -25.48
C LEU A 151 11.24 -7.61 -24.75
N HIS A 152 11.06 -8.71 -25.48
CA HIS A 152 11.14 -10.06 -24.91
C HIS A 152 12.51 -10.31 -24.28
N LYS A 153 13.57 -10.01 -25.02
CA LYS A 153 14.95 -10.13 -24.53
C LYS A 153 15.27 -9.25 -23.30
N ALA A 154 14.58 -8.12 -23.17
CA ALA A 154 14.77 -7.23 -22.03
C ALA A 154 14.04 -7.67 -20.76
N VAL A 155 13.08 -8.61 -20.89
CA VAL A 155 12.26 -9.14 -19.79
C VAL A 155 12.81 -10.49 -19.27
N GLU A 156 13.54 -11.27 -20.10
CA GLU A 156 14.31 -12.44 -19.66
C GLU A 156 15.49 -12.05 -18.77
#